data_d7409bd6ace4158e3bf98ad8440fb668
#
_entry.id   d7409bd6ace4158e3bf98ad8440fb668
#
_cell.length_a   1.000
_cell.length_b   1.000
_cell.length_c   1.000
_cell.angle_alpha   90.00
_cell.angle_beta   90.00
_cell.angle_gamma   90.00
#
_symmetry.space_group_name_H-M   'P 1'
#
loop_
_entity.id
_entity.type
_entity.pdbx_description
1 polymer ?
#
loop_
_entity_poly.entity_id
_entity_poly.type
_entity_poly.pdbx_seq_one_letter_code
_entity_poly.pdbx_strand_id
1 'polypeptide(L)'
;MTSTQQDHIVLLVDNHFFDNLPSWVTDNFTVTPGGYHDGQPSRNKLVIFADGTYLEFFNWYDTPPSLDNENLPMRFWGPKNPGLIDFAITDTTHSAEESVATVNERLSEGPEKDAGLGVRFGKPIAGSRKKADGVEIRWKVTRPEFSNADKTPGQELFPNGRIDVPFFCHDDTPRTDRVPSNDEKKTTHPCGATGIASCEVLVPKHLQTEYARVYSKILGSKLEPAAGQNSHTLDIGVPQGSARSAVVVRAAETEQDIKRMQERGIGFSDLVIAIKSDGPGGEKRRPLGSTGIESTIWLETSKGNQ
;
A
#
# COMPACT_ATOMS: atom_id res chain seq x y z
N MET A 1 20.09 -2.46 -8.28
CA MET A 1 18.90 -1.81 -7.67
C MET A 1 17.71 -2.67 -8.00
N THR A 2 16.76 -2.81 -7.10
CA THR A 2 15.55 -3.59 -7.37
C THR A 2 14.67 -2.82 -8.32
N SER A 3 13.98 -3.52 -9.23
CA SER A 3 12.99 -2.93 -10.15
C SER A 3 11.65 -2.67 -9.45
N THR A 4 11.42 -3.27 -8.27
CA THR A 4 10.20 -3.11 -7.49
C THR A 4 10.08 -1.70 -6.92
N GLN A 5 8.92 -1.09 -7.10
CA GLN A 5 8.60 0.30 -6.76
C GLN A 5 7.31 0.37 -5.95
N GLN A 6 7.22 1.36 -5.06
CA GLN A 6 5.96 1.71 -4.39
C GLN A 6 4.98 2.24 -5.44
N ASP A 7 3.78 1.67 -5.52
CA ASP A 7 2.77 2.15 -6.45
C ASP A 7 1.75 3.07 -5.75
N HIS A 8 1.00 2.53 -4.83
CA HIS A 8 -0.02 3.29 -4.10
C HIS A 8 -0.37 2.70 -2.74
N ILE A 9 -1.05 3.50 -1.96
CA ILE A 9 -1.65 3.12 -0.68
C ILE A 9 -3.16 3.10 -0.83
N VAL A 10 -3.81 2.08 -0.29
CA VAL A 10 -5.28 1.95 -0.31
C VAL A 10 -5.86 2.37 1.03
N LEU A 11 -6.62 3.45 1.03
CA LEU A 11 -7.41 3.94 2.14
C LEU A 11 -8.89 3.62 1.87
N LEU A 12 -9.42 2.63 2.58
CA LEU A 12 -10.84 2.29 2.50
C LEU A 12 -11.67 3.35 3.23
N VAL A 13 -12.66 3.88 2.54
CA VAL A 13 -13.58 4.89 3.07
C VAL A 13 -15.03 4.48 2.85
N ASP A 14 -15.93 4.93 3.72
CA ASP A 14 -17.37 4.73 3.55
C ASP A 14 -17.97 5.68 2.50
N ASN A 15 -19.25 5.49 2.18
CA ASN A 15 -19.97 6.30 1.20
C ASN A 15 -20.03 7.77 1.62
N HIS A 16 -20.25 8.06 2.90
CA HIS A 16 -20.33 9.44 3.39
C HIS A 16 -19.03 10.19 3.19
N PHE A 17 -17.90 9.59 3.59
CA PHE A 17 -16.57 10.14 3.36
C PHE A 17 -16.31 10.35 1.86
N PHE A 18 -16.62 9.33 1.04
CA PHE A 18 -16.33 9.38 -0.38
C PHE A 18 -17.09 10.49 -1.09
N ASP A 19 -18.37 10.67 -0.76
CA ASP A 19 -19.22 11.69 -1.38
C ASP A 19 -18.98 13.09 -0.79
N ASN A 20 -18.54 13.17 0.49
CA ASN A 20 -18.31 14.41 1.23
C ASN A 20 -16.89 14.37 1.83
N LEU A 21 -15.87 14.66 1.01
CA LEU A 21 -14.49 14.66 1.49
C LEU A 21 -14.30 15.61 2.68
N PRO A 22 -13.74 15.13 3.80
CA PRO A 22 -13.54 15.96 4.98
C PRO A 22 -12.47 17.03 4.75
N SER A 23 -12.47 18.07 5.58
CA SER A 23 -11.56 19.22 5.46
C SER A 23 -10.08 18.81 5.52
N TRP A 24 -9.73 17.81 6.32
CA TRP A 24 -8.36 17.34 6.36
C TRP A 24 -7.86 16.80 5.01
N VAL A 25 -8.76 16.32 4.13
CA VAL A 25 -8.43 15.96 2.74
C VAL A 25 -8.35 17.21 1.88
N THR A 26 -9.44 18.00 1.84
CA THR A 26 -9.57 19.14 0.90
C THR A 26 -8.60 20.27 1.18
N ASP A 27 -8.23 20.49 2.44
CA ASP A 27 -7.30 21.54 2.86
C ASP A 27 -5.82 21.15 2.59
N ASN A 28 -5.54 19.87 2.47
CA ASN A 28 -4.17 19.38 2.29
C ASN A 28 -3.88 18.83 0.90
N PHE A 29 -4.88 18.30 0.18
CA PHE A 29 -4.62 17.56 -1.05
C PHE A 29 -5.49 18.02 -2.22
N THR A 30 -4.90 18.03 -3.40
CA THR A 30 -5.62 18.05 -4.67
C THR A 30 -6.10 16.63 -4.96
N VAL A 31 -7.41 16.44 -5.05
CA VAL A 31 -8.03 15.14 -5.29
C VAL A 31 -8.43 15.01 -6.76
N THR A 32 -7.97 13.97 -7.41
CA THR A 32 -8.31 13.63 -8.79
C THR A 32 -9.45 12.61 -8.81
N PRO A 33 -10.52 12.83 -9.57
CA PRO A 33 -11.54 11.81 -9.80
C PRO A 33 -10.92 10.54 -10.39
N GLY A 34 -11.28 9.38 -9.83
CA GLY A 34 -10.89 8.09 -10.36
C GLY A 34 -11.96 7.52 -11.31
N GLY A 35 -12.73 6.57 -10.82
CA GLY A 35 -13.80 5.93 -11.59
C GLY A 35 -14.41 4.72 -10.88
N TYR A 36 -15.28 4.03 -11.59
CA TYR A 36 -15.88 2.78 -11.16
C TYR A 36 -15.05 1.61 -11.72
N HIS A 37 -14.77 0.61 -10.87
CA HIS A 37 -14.05 -0.59 -11.30
C HIS A 37 -15.01 -1.53 -12.03
N ASP A 38 -14.58 -2.00 -13.20
CA ASP A 38 -15.41 -2.90 -14.00
C ASP A 38 -15.66 -4.23 -13.26
N GLY A 39 -16.91 -4.67 -13.27
CA GLY A 39 -17.33 -5.93 -12.65
C GLY A 39 -17.34 -5.93 -11.11
N GLN A 40 -17.21 -4.76 -10.46
CA GLN A 40 -17.16 -4.66 -9.01
C GLN A 40 -17.96 -3.48 -8.49
N PRO A 41 -18.61 -3.61 -7.31
CA PRO A 41 -19.33 -2.51 -6.69
C PRO A 41 -18.40 -1.52 -5.97
N SER A 42 -17.33 -1.09 -6.66
CA SER A 42 -16.31 -0.22 -6.08
C SER A 42 -15.92 0.95 -6.98
N ARG A 43 -15.47 2.01 -6.34
CA ARG A 43 -15.04 3.26 -6.99
C ARG A 43 -13.86 3.87 -6.25
N ASN A 44 -13.15 4.79 -6.88
CA ASN A 44 -12.01 5.45 -6.25
C ASN A 44 -11.90 6.95 -6.56
N LYS A 45 -11.14 7.65 -5.71
CA LYS A 45 -10.56 8.96 -5.93
C LYS A 45 -9.07 8.90 -5.59
N LEU A 46 -8.24 9.74 -6.20
CA LEU A 46 -6.79 9.65 -6.10
C LEU A 46 -6.17 10.96 -5.62
N VAL A 47 -5.17 10.86 -4.75
CA VAL A 47 -4.22 11.92 -4.46
C VAL A 47 -2.90 11.52 -5.13
N ILE A 48 -2.55 12.14 -6.25
CA ILE A 48 -1.43 11.73 -7.10
C ILE A 48 -0.22 12.59 -6.77
N PHE A 49 0.91 11.94 -6.44
CA PHE A 49 2.15 12.63 -6.12
C PHE A 49 3.09 12.74 -7.33
N ALA A 50 4.01 13.72 -7.27
CA ALA A 50 4.96 13.99 -8.34
C ALA A 50 5.98 12.86 -8.57
N ASP A 51 6.23 12.00 -7.56
CA ASP A 51 7.09 10.83 -7.67
C ASP A 51 6.43 9.63 -8.36
N GLY A 52 5.16 9.79 -8.80
CA GLY A 52 4.38 8.76 -9.48
C GLY A 52 3.69 7.78 -8.53
N THR A 53 3.81 7.95 -7.22
CA THR A 53 2.99 7.24 -6.22
C THR A 53 1.64 7.95 -6.01
N TYR A 54 0.68 7.28 -5.37
CA TYR A 54 -0.58 7.93 -5.01
C TYR A 54 -1.25 7.30 -3.78
N LEU A 55 -2.13 8.07 -3.15
CA LEU A 55 -3.07 7.59 -2.15
C LEU A 55 -4.42 7.36 -2.85
N GLU A 56 -4.98 6.17 -2.74
CA GLU A 56 -6.28 5.79 -3.27
C GLU A 56 -7.32 5.84 -2.17
N PHE A 57 -8.32 6.70 -2.28
CA PHE A 57 -9.57 6.60 -1.54
C PHE A 57 -10.44 5.55 -2.23
N PHE A 58 -10.42 4.34 -1.71
CA PHE A 58 -11.19 3.22 -2.21
C PHE A 58 -12.54 3.14 -1.47
N ASN A 59 -13.62 2.92 -2.21
CA ASN A 59 -14.96 2.85 -1.64
C ASN A 59 -15.77 1.71 -2.25
N TRP A 60 -16.40 0.92 -1.38
CA TRP A 60 -17.48 0.05 -1.77
C TRP A 60 -18.77 0.84 -1.75
N TYR A 61 -19.39 1.12 -2.91
CA TYR A 61 -20.64 1.87 -3.00
C TYR A 61 -21.88 0.97 -2.79
N ASP A 62 -21.70 -0.35 -2.84
CA ASP A 62 -22.67 -1.37 -2.53
C ASP A 62 -22.00 -2.44 -1.65
N THR A 63 -22.74 -3.48 -1.29
CA THR A 63 -22.29 -4.55 -0.40
C THR A 63 -20.93 -5.10 -0.86
N PRO A 64 -19.90 -5.06 0.00
CA PRO A 64 -18.63 -5.66 -0.32
C PRO A 64 -18.79 -7.15 -0.58
N PRO A 65 -17.98 -7.73 -1.48
CA PRO A 65 -18.02 -9.16 -1.72
C PRO A 65 -17.80 -9.94 -0.43
N SER A 66 -18.69 -10.89 -0.14
CA SER A 66 -18.52 -11.84 0.97
C SER A 66 -17.27 -12.69 0.74
N LEU A 67 -16.58 -13.04 1.83
CA LEU A 67 -15.47 -14.01 1.79
C LEU A 67 -15.90 -15.37 1.23
N ASP A 68 -17.19 -15.69 1.33
CA ASP A 68 -17.77 -16.96 0.88
C ASP A 68 -18.06 -16.99 -0.64
N ASN A 69 -17.94 -15.87 -1.33
CA ASN A 69 -18.20 -15.82 -2.77
C ASN A 69 -16.93 -16.13 -3.57
N GLU A 70 -16.75 -17.39 -3.94
CA GLU A 70 -15.59 -17.90 -4.67
C GLU A 70 -15.40 -17.29 -6.07
N ASN A 71 -16.47 -16.77 -6.65
CA ASN A 71 -16.47 -16.25 -8.02
C ASN A 71 -16.10 -14.76 -8.10
N LEU A 72 -15.98 -14.05 -6.99
CA LEU A 72 -15.60 -12.65 -7.02
C LEU A 72 -14.08 -12.48 -6.91
N PRO A 73 -13.46 -11.77 -7.85
CA PRO A 73 -12.03 -11.47 -7.83
C PRO A 73 -11.56 -10.77 -6.54
N MET A 74 -12.48 -10.27 -5.72
CA MET A 74 -12.22 -9.38 -4.59
C MET A 74 -12.42 -10.00 -3.20
N ARG A 75 -12.36 -11.31 -3.05
CA ARG A 75 -12.07 -11.94 -1.75
C ARG A 75 -10.87 -11.31 -1.01
N PHE A 76 -10.12 -10.51 -1.78
CA PHE A 76 -8.83 -9.99 -1.40
C PHE A 76 -8.85 -9.05 -0.19
N TRP A 77 -9.84 -8.15 -0.10
CA TRP A 77 -9.92 -7.25 1.05
C TRP A 77 -11.02 -7.61 2.05
N GLY A 78 -11.97 -8.44 1.65
CA GLY A 78 -13.07 -8.83 2.51
C GLY A 78 -13.80 -7.65 3.15
N PRO A 79 -14.57 -7.87 4.20
CA PRO A 79 -15.24 -6.84 4.98
C PRO A 79 -14.24 -6.17 5.95
N LYS A 80 -13.34 -5.30 5.43
CA LYS A 80 -12.45 -4.50 6.27
C LYS A 80 -13.15 -3.23 6.77
N ASN A 81 -12.80 -2.80 7.97
CA ASN A 81 -13.22 -1.50 8.48
C ASN A 81 -12.49 -0.35 7.74
N PRO A 82 -13.13 0.83 7.59
CA PRO A 82 -12.48 2.01 7.04
C PRO A 82 -11.11 2.29 7.67
N GLY A 83 -10.19 2.82 6.87
CA GLY A 83 -8.80 3.11 7.24
C GLY A 83 -7.79 2.59 6.22
N LEU A 84 -6.51 2.68 6.55
CA LEU A 84 -5.44 2.11 5.75
C LEU A 84 -5.60 0.58 5.72
N ILE A 85 -5.77 0.00 4.52
CA ILE A 85 -6.06 -1.45 4.40
C ILE A 85 -4.99 -2.20 3.63
N ASP A 86 -4.25 -1.53 2.74
CA ASP A 86 -3.29 -2.19 1.86
C ASP A 86 -2.35 -1.21 1.17
N PHE A 87 -1.33 -1.75 0.52
CA PHE A 87 -0.52 -1.01 -0.43
C PHE A 87 -0.12 -1.88 -1.62
N ALA A 88 0.06 -1.23 -2.74
CA ALA A 88 0.50 -1.86 -3.97
C ALA A 88 1.96 -1.54 -4.27
N ILE A 89 2.61 -2.50 -4.88
CA ILE A 89 3.92 -2.35 -5.51
C ILE A 89 3.78 -2.56 -7.03
N THR A 90 4.72 -2.01 -7.76
CA THR A 90 4.77 -2.15 -9.23
C THR A 90 6.21 -2.41 -9.70
N ASP A 91 6.35 -2.72 -10.96
CA ASP A 91 7.60 -2.70 -11.71
C ASP A 91 7.30 -2.07 -13.07
N THR A 92 7.90 -0.90 -13.32
CA THR A 92 7.68 -0.17 -14.57
C THR A 92 8.60 -0.62 -15.71
N THR A 93 9.47 -1.60 -15.46
CA THR A 93 10.49 -2.07 -16.41
C THR A 93 10.26 -3.50 -16.92
N HIS A 94 9.50 -4.30 -16.19
CA HIS A 94 9.18 -5.68 -16.53
C HIS A 94 7.67 -5.90 -16.62
N SER A 95 7.26 -6.94 -17.33
CA SER A 95 5.87 -7.38 -17.34
C SER A 95 5.43 -7.91 -15.97
N ALA A 96 4.12 -7.99 -15.75
CA ALA A 96 3.56 -8.55 -14.55
C ALA A 96 4.02 -10.01 -14.31
N GLU A 97 4.08 -10.78 -15.38
CA GLU A 97 4.50 -12.19 -15.37
C GLU A 97 5.99 -12.35 -14.99
N GLU A 98 6.88 -11.51 -15.53
CA GLU A 98 8.32 -11.52 -15.22
C GLU A 98 8.57 -11.07 -13.78
N SER A 99 7.92 -10.00 -13.33
CA SER A 99 8.03 -9.49 -11.96
C SER A 99 7.60 -10.53 -10.94
N VAL A 100 6.47 -11.20 -11.18
CA VAL A 100 5.94 -12.26 -10.32
C VAL A 100 6.86 -13.48 -10.30
N ALA A 101 7.39 -13.91 -11.46
CA ALA A 101 8.34 -15.01 -11.52
C ALA A 101 9.59 -14.71 -10.67
N THR A 102 10.16 -13.52 -10.82
CA THR A 102 11.34 -13.07 -10.06
C THR A 102 11.08 -13.03 -8.55
N VAL A 103 9.91 -12.54 -8.12
CA VAL A 103 9.58 -12.49 -6.69
C VAL A 103 9.35 -13.89 -6.13
N ASN A 104 8.64 -14.75 -6.86
CA ASN A 104 8.41 -16.13 -6.43
C ASN A 104 9.71 -16.95 -6.38
N GLU A 105 10.68 -16.71 -7.27
CA GLU A 105 12.01 -17.28 -7.20
C GLU A 105 12.71 -16.86 -5.89
N ARG A 106 12.78 -15.56 -5.59
CA ARG A 106 13.35 -15.05 -4.34
C ARG A 106 12.65 -15.60 -3.09
N LEU A 107 11.32 -15.75 -3.10
CA LEU A 107 10.56 -16.33 -1.99
C LEU A 107 10.85 -17.82 -1.80
N SER A 108 11.23 -18.53 -2.88
CA SER A 108 11.59 -19.96 -2.83
C SER A 108 13.01 -20.24 -2.40
N GLU A 109 13.90 -19.25 -2.37
CA GLU A 109 15.33 -19.40 -2.05
C GLU A 109 15.57 -19.45 -0.54
N GLY A 110 16.64 -20.17 -0.14
CA GLY A 110 17.21 -20.20 1.21
C GLY A 110 16.88 -21.46 2.02
N PRO A 111 17.59 -21.66 3.13
CA PRO A 111 17.41 -22.84 4.00
C PRO A 111 16.05 -22.87 4.72
N GLU A 112 15.29 -21.79 4.62
CA GLU A 112 14.01 -21.58 5.30
C GLU A 112 12.82 -21.72 4.35
N LYS A 113 12.92 -22.59 3.33
CA LYS A 113 11.78 -22.91 2.44
C LYS A 113 10.49 -23.21 3.17
N ASP A 114 10.59 -23.73 4.39
CA ASP A 114 9.47 -24.17 5.22
C ASP A 114 9.19 -23.25 6.42
N ALA A 115 10.04 -22.26 6.68
CA ALA A 115 9.93 -21.37 7.84
C ALA A 115 9.33 -19.99 7.50
N GLY A 116 9.19 -19.64 6.22
CA GLY A 116 8.53 -18.42 5.80
C GLY A 116 7.02 -18.51 5.99
N LEU A 117 6.34 -17.36 5.93
CA LEU A 117 4.87 -17.26 6.01
C LEU A 117 4.16 -18.05 4.87
N GLY A 118 4.89 -18.83 4.07
CA GLY A 118 4.36 -19.59 2.96
C GLY A 118 3.79 -18.73 1.83
N VAL A 119 4.25 -17.49 1.72
CA VAL A 119 3.77 -16.52 0.73
C VAL A 119 4.34 -16.84 -0.64
N ARG A 120 3.48 -16.81 -1.63
CA ARG A 120 3.82 -16.73 -3.05
C ARG A 120 2.85 -15.77 -3.75
N PHE A 121 3.17 -15.33 -4.94
CA PHE A 121 2.25 -14.55 -5.77
C PHE A 121 1.59 -15.44 -6.83
N GLY A 122 0.28 -15.27 -6.97
CA GLY A 122 -0.52 -16.00 -7.95
C GLY A 122 -0.33 -15.48 -9.36
N LYS A 123 -1.26 -15.81 -10.25
CA LYS A 123 -1.27 -15.30 -11.62
C LYS A 123 -1.76 -13.86 -11.67
N PRO A 124 -1.18 -13.00 -12.55
CA PRO A 124 -1.73 -11.69 -12.83
C PRO A 124 -3.17 -11.77 -13.34
N ILE A 125 -4.05 -10.94 -12.77
CA ILE A 125 -5.47 -10.86 -13.13
C ILE A 125 -5.74 -9.48 -13.72
N ALA A 126 -6.33 -9.43 -14.91
CA ALA A 126 -6.69 -8.17 -15.57
C ALA A 126 -7.76 -7.42 -14.79
N GLY A 127 -7.59 -6.12 -14.70
CA GLY A 127 -8.55 -5.17 -14.19
C GLY A 127 -8.67 -3.97 -15.14
N SER A 128 -9.82 -3.32 -15.12
CA SER A 128 -10.04 -2.11 -15.92
C SER A 128 -10.99 -1.13 -15.23
N ARG A 129 -10.96 0.09 -15.71
CA ARG A 129 -11.95 1.12 -15.44
C ARG A 129 -12.05 2.10 -16.60
N LYS A 130 -13.19 2.77 -16.73
CA LYS A 130 -13.35 3.87 -17.68
C LYS A 130 -13.26 5.21 -16.96
N LYS A 131 -12.50 6.13 -17.52
CA LYS A 131 -12.51 7.54 -17.11
C LYS A 131 -13.80 8.22 -17.57
N ALA A 132 -14.09 9.40 -17.01
CA ALA A 132 -15.25 10.20 -17.41
C ALA A 132 -15.23 10.61 -18.90
N ASP A 133 -14.05 10.72 -19.51
CA ASP A 133 -13.84 10.99 -20.95
C ASP A 133 -14.00 9.74 -21.84
N GLY A 134 -14.33 8.57 -21.25
CA GLY A 134 -14.53 7.31 -21.95
C GLY A 134 -13.25 6.51 -22.21
N VAL A 135 -12.07 7.03 -21.88
CA VAL A 135 -10.80 6.32 -22.02
C VAL A 135 -10.77 5.13 -21.06
N GLU A 136 -10.52 3.94 -21.59
CA GLU A 136 -10.35 2.73 -20.82
C GLU A 136 -8.90 2.62 -20.31
N ILE A 137 -8.76 2.44 -19.01
CA ILE A 137 -7.50 2.16 -18.33
C ILE A 137 -7.47 0.69 -17.96
N ARG A 138 -6.38 -0.01 -18.28
CA ARG A 138 -6.18 -1.43 -17.98
C ARG A 138 -4.90 -1.65 -17.18
N TRP A 139 -4.98 -2.59 -16.25
CA TRP A 139 -3.87 -3.02 -15.41
C TRP A 139 -4.00 -4.51 -15.09
N LYS A 140 -2.96 -5.08 -14.49
CA LYS A 140 -2.99 -6.42 -13.89
C LYS A 140 -2.72 -6.32 -12.40
N VAL A 141 -3.55 -6.99 -11.61
CA VAL A 141 -3.34 -7.17 -10.17
C VAL A 141 -2.82 -8.58 -9.93
N THR A 142 -1.72 -8.69 -9.19
CA THR A 142 -1.24 -9.99 -8.73
C THR A 142 -1.26 -10.04 -7.22
N ARG A 143 -1.90 -11.05 -6.69
CA ARG A 143 -2.18 -11.20 -5.26
C ARG A 143 -1.22 -12.15 -4.59
N PRO A 144 -0.87 -11.89 -3.32
CA PRO A 144 -0.24 -12.91 -2.51
C PRO A 144 -1.20 -14.07 -2.26
N GLU A 145 -0.66 -15.28 -2.33
CA GLU A 145 -1.31 -16.56 -1.99
C GLU A 145 -0.46 -17.26 -0.93
N PHE A 146 -1.08 -18.15 -0.16
CA PHE A 146 -0.39 -18.94 0.85
C PHE A 146 -0.36 -20.40 0.42
N SER A 147 0.85 -20.96 0.33
CA SER A 147 1.06 -22.35 -0.10
C SER A 147 0.53 -23.39 0.91
N ASN A 148 0.27 -22.97 2.14
CA ASN A 148 -0.25 -23.82 3.23
C ASN A 148 -1.53 -23.18 3.80
N ALA A 149 -2.60 -23.18 3.02
CA ALA A 149 -3.90 -22.63 3.45
C ALA A 149 -4.38 -23.23 4.80
N ASP A 150 -4.04 -24.49 5.07
CA ASP A 150 -4.37 -25.19 6.31
C ASP A 150 -3.45 -24.80 7.49
N LYS A 151 -2.38 -24.06 7.24
CA LYS A 151 -1.38 -23.64 8.24
C LYS A 151 -1.20 -22.13 8.25
N THR A 152 -2.15 -21.37 7.72
CA THR A 152 -2.14 -19.90 7.85
C THR A 152 -1.95 -19.59 9.33
N PRO A 153 -0.88 -18.88 9.72
CA PRO A 153 -0.66 -18.53 11.11
C PRO A 153 -1.91 -17.85 11.63
N GLY A 154 -2.61 -18.55 12.50
CA GLY A 154 -3.78 -18.14 13.23
C GLY A 154 -4.77 -17.27 12.47
N GLN A 155 -5.89 -17.82 12.06
CA GLN A 155 -7.03 -17.01 11.64
C GLN A 155 -7.35 -15.92 12.67
N GLU A 156 -7.00 -16.15 13.94
CA GLU A 156 -7.10 -15.18 15.02
C GLU A 156 -6.21 -13.93 14.82
N LEU A 157 -5.10 -14.06 14.10
CA LEU A 157 -4.22 -12.92 13.75
C LEU A 157 -4.69 -12.17 12.51
N PHE A 158 -5.65 -12.73 11.78
CA PHE A 158 -6.20 -12.19 10.55
C PHE A 158 -7.74 -12.20 10.62
N PRO A 159 -8.34 -11.41 11.51
CA PRO A 159 -9.79 -11.44 11.74
C PRO A 159 -10.62 -11.16 10.47
N ASN A 160 -9.98 -10.67 9.41
CA ASN A 160 -10.61 -10.40 8.12
C ASN A 160 -10.01 -11.26 6.97
N GLY A 161 -9.34 -12.36 7.30
CA GLY A 161 -8.97 -13.41 6.34
C GLY A 161 -7.86 -13.07 5.36
N ARG A 162 -7.04 -12.03 5.63
CA ARG A 162 -5.94 -11.65 4.77
C ARG A 162 -4.66 -11.38 5.54
N ILE A 163 -3.55 -11.92 5.04
CA ILE A 163 -2.21 -11.50 5.45
C ILE A 163 -1.84 -10.24 4.69
N ASP A 164 -1.34 -9.24 5.42
CA ASP A 164 -0.98 -7.95 4.88
C ASP A 164 0.45 -7.95 4.35
N VAL A 165 0.64 -8.59 3.21
CA VAL A 165 1.76 -8.35 2.32
C VAL A 165 1.24 -7.63 1.08
N PRO A 166 2.05 -6.79 0.42
CA PRO A 166 1.59 -5.97 -0.69
C PRO A 166 1.11 -6.82 -1.87
N PHE A 167 0.27 -6.24 -2.70
CA PHE A 167 -0.06 -6.81 -4.00
C PHE A 167 0.67 -6.07 -5.11
N PHE A 168 0.82 -6.71 -6.27
CA PHE A 168 1.32 -6.03 -7.47
C PHE A 168 0.18 -5.40 -8.26
N CYS A 169 0.45 -4.20 -8.78
CA CYS A 169 -0.39 -3.50 -9.75
C CYS A 169 0.48 -3.05 -10.93
N HIS A 170 0.39 -3.76 -12.06
CA HIS A 170 1.14 -3.45 -13.28
C HIS A 170 0.24 -2.80 -14.30
N ASP A 171 0.72 -1.76 -14.96
CA ASP A 171 -0.02 -1.06 -16.00
C ASP A 171 0.05 -1.82 -17.34
N ASP A 172 -1.12 -2.09 -17.96
CA ASP A 172 -1.23 -2.59 -19.36
C ASP A 172 -1.45 -1.44 -20.36
N THR A 173 -2.08 -0.34 -19.92
CA THR A 173 -2.13 0.94 -20.65
C THR A 173 -1.01 1.86 -20.15
N PRO A 174 -0.64 2.91 -20.89
CA PRO A 174 0.35 3.88 -20.41
C PRO A 174 0.06 4.33 -18.98
N ARG A 175 1.06 4.25 -18.09
CA ARG A 175 0.89 4.60 -16.67
C ARG A 175 0.29 5.99 -16.47
N THR A 176 0.65 6.94 -17.32
CA THR A 176 0.13 8.32 -17.28
C THR A 176 -1.39 8.42 -17.48
N ASP A 177 -2.03 7.38 -18.02
CA ASP A 177 -3.50 7.34 -18.14
C ASP A 177 -4.14 7.05 -16.78
N ARG A 178 -3.53 6.16 -15.98
CA ARG A 178 -3.96 5.80 -14.63
C ARG A 178 -3.45 6.79 -13.58
N VAL A 179 -2.18 7.16 -13.66
CA VAL A 179 -1.46 8.02 -12.72
C VAL A 179 -0.79 9.17 -13.49
N PRO A 180 -1.51 10.25 -13.82
CA PRO A 180 -0.98 11.40 -14.54
C PRO A 180 -0.05 12.26 -13.67
N SER A 181 1.07 11.69 -13.23
CA SER A 181 2.07 12.33 -12.36
C SER A 181 2.88 13.43 -13.06
N ASN A 182 2.75 13.54 -14.37
CA ASN A 182 3.31 14.64 -15.18
C ASN A 182 2.39 15.88 -15.28
N ASP A 183 1.18 15.83 -14.69
CA ASP A 183 0.25 16.96 -14.67
C ASP A 183 0.40 17.72 -13.35
N GLU A 184 1.09 18.86 -13.38
CA GLU A 184 1.33 19.70 -12.19
C GLU A 184 0.04 20.12 -11.47
N LYS A 185 -1.07 20.27 -12.20
CA LYS A 185 -2.37 20.60 -11.57
C LYS A 185 -2.91 19.50 -10.67
N LYS A 186 -2.48 18.26 -10.91
CA LYS A 186 -2.90 17.09 -10.13
C LYS A 186 -1.91 16.70 -9.04
N THR A 187 -0.64 17.10 -9.21
CA THR A 187 0.45 16.75 -8.31
C THR A 187 0.90 17.90 -7.39
N THR A 188 0.32 19.09 -7.55
CA THR A 188 0.52 20.20 -6.63
C THR A 188 -0.55 20.17 -5.55
N HIS A 189 -0.10 20.06 -4.29
CA HIS A 189 -0.96 19.93 -3.11
C HIS A 189 -0.80 21.12 -2.16
N PRO A 190 -1.88 21.63 -1.54
CA PRO A 190 -1.80 22.72 -0.58
C PRO A 190 -0.80 22.48 0.56
N CYS A 191 -0.67 21.23 1.05
CA CYS A 191 0.29 20.88 2.09
C CYS A 191 1.74 20.69 1.59
N GLY A 192 2.00 20.85 0.29
CA GLY A 192 3.32 20.64 -0.30
C GLY A 192 3.73 19.17 -0.46
N ALA A 193 2.78 18.23 -0.44
CA ALA A 193 3.05 16.80 -0.60
C ALA A 193 3.71 16.48 -1.95
N THR A 194 4.71 15.58 -1.92
CA THR A 194 5.52 15.20 -3.09
C THR A 194 5.57 13.71 -3.37
N GLY A 195 5.26 12.87 -2.39
CA GLY A 195 5.36 11.43 -2.53
C GLY A 195 5.05 10.67 -1.24
N ILE A 196 5.13 9.35 -1.31
CA ILE A 196 5.04 8.46 -0.16
C ILE A 196 6.45 8.26 0.41
N ALA A 197 6.70 8.78 1.63
CA ALA A 197 7.98 8.61 2.31
C ALA A 197 8.13 7.22 2.90
N SER A 198 7.09 6.72 3.58
CA SER A 198 7.08 5.36 4.10
C SER A 198 5.68 4.86 4.41
N CYS A 199 5.55 3.55 4.46
CA CYS A 199 4.39 2.87 5.05
C CYS A 199 4.85 1.90 6.14
N GLU A 200 4.08 1.82 7.23
CA GLU A 200 4.40 0.96 8.36
C GLU A 200 3.46 -0.24 8.40
N VAL A 201 4.05 -1.41 8.64
CA VAL A 201 3.35 -2.68 8.85
C VAL A 201 3.59 -3.13 10.29
N LEU A 202 2.52 -3.23 11.05
CA LEU A 202 2.54 -3.66 12.43
C LEU A 202 2.37 -5.17 12.52
N VAL A 203 3.29 -5.85 13.21
CA VAL A 203 3.33 -7.31 13.31
C VAL A 203 3.56 -7.76 14.75
N PRO A 204 3.17 -9.00 15.12
CA PRO A 204 3.53 -9.55 16.42
C PRO A 204 5.05 -9.60 16.60
N LYS A 205 5.54 -9.28 17.80
CA LYS A 205 6.98 -9.21 18.09
C LYS A 205 7.73 -10.51 17.71
N HIS A 206 7.14 -11.65 17.97
CA HIS A 206 7.76 -12.96 17.67
C HIS A 206 7.82 -13.28 16.16
N LEU A 207 7.07 -12.57 15.31
CA LEU A 207 7.05 -12.74 13.85
C LEU A 207 7.79 -11.62 13.11
N GLN A 208 8.30 -10.60 13.79
CA GLN A 208 8.88 -9.41 13.18
C GLN A 208 10.00 -9.73 12.18
N THR A 209 10.96 -10.55 12.60
CA THR A 209 12.09 -10.91 11.75
C THR A 209 11.64 -11.72 10.52
N GLU A 210 10.67 -12.58 10.69
CA GLU A 210 10.12 -13.40 9.60
C GLU A 210 9.39 -12.52 8.57
N TYR A 211 8.54 -11.62 9.04
CA TYR A 211 7.90 -10.63 8.17
C TYR A 211 8.93 -9.76 7.45
N ALA A 212 9.94 -9.25 8.15
CA ALA A 212 10.98 -8.44 7.55
C ALA A 212 11.74 -9.20 6.44
N ARG A 213 12.01 -10.50 6.62
CA ARG A 213 12.62 -11.36 5.58
C ARG A 213 11.69 -11.53 4.37
N VAL A 214 10.41 -11.81 4.61
CA VAL A 214 9.42 -11.95 3.52
C VAL A 214 9.31 -10.64 2.74
N TYR A 215 9.19 -9.51 3.42
CA TYR A 215 9.18 -8.19 2.76
C TYR A 215 10.48 -7.91 2.00
N SER A 216 11.64 -8.24 2.56
CA SER A 216 12.93 -8.11 1.88
C SER A 216 12.96 -8.88 0.56
N LYS A 217 12.44 -10.11 0.52
CA LYS A 217 12.34 -10.94 -0.69
C LYS A 217 11.33 -10.37 -1.69
N ILE A 218 10.16 -9.92 -1.23
CA ILE A 218 9.13 -9.30 -2.08
C ILE A 218 9.69 -8.04 -2.75
N LEU A 219 10.28 -7.16 -1.96
CA LEU A 219 10.80 -5.87 -2.43
C LEU A 219 12.15 -6.01 -3.14
N GLY A 220 12.86 -7.13 -2.94
CA GLY A 220 14.22 -7.32 -3.39
C GLY A 220 15.22 -6.38 -2.69
N SER A 221 14.85 -5.83 -1.56
CA SER A 221 15.71 -4.97 -0.73
C SER A 221 16.56 -5.81 0.19
N LYS A 222 17.78 -5.33 0.52
CA LYS A 222 18.59 -5.99 1.53
C LYS A 222 18.00 -5.77 2.92
N LEU A 223 17.93 -6.85 3.69
CA LEU A 223 17.59 -6.78 5.10
C LEU A 223 18.89 -6.55 5.88
N GLU A 224 19.04 -5.35 6.42
CA GLU A 224 20.18 -5.06 7.30
C GLU A 224 19.97 -5.72 8.67
N PRO A 225 21.03 -6.31 9.26
CA PRO A 225 20.94 -6.88 10.60
C PRO A 225 20.59 -5.80 11.62
N ALA A 226 19.43 -5.90 12.24
CA ALA A 226 18.99 -4.96 13.26
C ALA A 226 19.03 -5.64 14.64
N ALA A 227 20.20 -5.68 15.27
CA ALA A 227 20.31 -6.19 16.64
C ALA A 227 19.60 -5.23 17.61
N GLY A 228 18.53 -5.70 18.26
CA GLY A 228 17.82 -4.98 19.31
C GLY A 228 16.90 -3.84 18.84
N GLN A 229 16.60 -3.75 17.55
CA GLN A 229 15.67 -2.76 17.02
C GLN A 229 14.24 -3.32 16.96
N ASN A 230 13.26 -2.48 17.27
CA ASN A 230 11.84 -2.81 17.23
C ASN A 230 11.23 -2.66 15.83
N SER A 231 12.03 -2.31 14.83
CA SER A 231 11.61 -2.14 13.45
C SER A 231 12.72 -2.45 12.45
N HIS A 232 12.33 -2.93 11.28
CA HIS A 232 13.18 -3.07 10.10
C HIS A 232 12.68 -2.12 9.01
N THR A 233 13.58 -1.33 8.45
CA THR A 233 13.28 -0.42 7.34
C THR A 233 13.82 -1.00 6.04
N LEU A 234 12.96 -1.12 5.05
CA LEU A 234 13.27 -1.68 3.74
C LEU A 234 13.03 -0.61 2.67
N ASP A 235 14.09 -0.18 2.01
CA ASP A 235 13.99 0.81 0.95
C ASP A 235 13.32 0.26 -0.30
N ILE A 236 12.48 1.08 -0.92
CA ILE A 236 11.80 0.77 -2.18
C ILE A 236 11.87 1.97 -3.13
N GLY A 237 11.96 1.70 -4.44
CA GLY A 237 11.90 2.74 -5.48
C GLY A 237 10.53 3.39 -5.58
N VAL A 238 10.46 4.46 -6.36
CA VAL A 238 9.20 5.09 -6.79
C VAL A 238 9.16 5.13 -8.32
N PRO A 239 7.96 5.23 -8.95
CA PRO A 239 7.83 5.16 -10.40
C PRO A 239 8.48 6.31 -11.17
N GLN A 240 8.63 7.48 -10.55
CA GLN A 240 9.17 8.66 -11.21
C GLN A 240 10.22 9.37 -10.36
N GLY A 241 11.33 9.75 -11.00
CA GLY A 241 12.44 10.42 -10.33
C GLY A 241 13.36 9.49 -9.57
N SER A 242 14.16 10.07 -8.67
CA SER A 242 15.17 9.36 -7.87
C SER A 242 14.82 9.26 -6.37
N ALA A 243 13.62 9.72 -5.99
CA ALA A 243 13.16 9.61 -4.61
C ALA A 243 13.06 8.13 -4.17
N ARG A 244 13.08 7.91 -2.87
CA ARG A 244 12.91 6.58 -2.28
C ARG A 244 11.76 6.62 -1.31
N SER A 245 11.02 5.54 -1.26
CA SER A 245 10.05 5.23 -0.22
C SER A 245 10.59 4.12 0.66
N ALA A 246 9.94 3.84 1.76
CA ALA A 246 10.33 2.74 2.65
C ALA A 246 9.11 1.95 3.14
N VAL A 247 9.32 0.66 3.35
CA VAL A 247 8.39 -0.18 4.12
C VAL A 247 9.04 -0.45 5.48
N VAL A 248 8.33 -0.09 6.55
CA VAL A 248 8.79 -0.28 7.93
C VAL A 248 8.01 -1.44 8.54
N VAL A 249 8.70 -2.53 8.86
CA VAL A 249 8.11 -3.68 9.58
C VAL A 249 8.39 -3.50 11.05
N ARG A 250 7.37 -3.14 11.83
CA ARG A 250 7.48 -2.81 13.25
C ARG A 250 6.80 -3.85 14.14
N ALA A 251 7.45 -4.20 15.24
CA ALA A 251 6.86 -5.04 16.28
C ALA A 251 5.81 -4.27 17.07
N ALA A 252 4.67 -4.90 17.36
CA ALA A 252 3.70 -4.39 18.30
C ALA A 252 4.23 -4.50 19.73
N GLU A 253 4.33 -3.37 20.43
CA GLU A 253 4.89 -3.32 21.79
C GLU A 253 4.03 -2.54 22.76
N THR A 254 3.27 -1.55 22.28
CA THR A 254 2.40 -0.73 23.12
C THR A 254 1.01 -1.36 23.26
N GLU A 255 0.29 -0.99 24.31
CA GLU A 255 -1.11 -1.39 24.48
C GLU A 255 -1.97 -0.95 23.28
N GLN A 256 -1.66 0.22 22.69
CA GLN A 256 -2.35 0.72 21.52
C GLN A 256 -2.07 -0.15 20.28
N ASP A 257 -0.82 -0.60 20.09
CA ASP A 257 -0.46 -1.54 19.02
C ASP A 257 -1.21 -2.85 19.15
N ILE A 258 -1.24 -3.40 20.36
CA ILE A 258 -1.92 -4.67 20.68
C ILE A 258 -3.43 -4.53 20.40
N LYS A 259 -4.04 -3.45 20.86
CA LYS A 259 -5.45 -3.15 20.60
C LYS A 259 -5.73 -3.03 19.10
N ARG A 260 -4.88 -2.30 18.37
CA ARG A 260 -5.00 -2.18 16.92
C ARG A 260 -4.92 -3.54 16.22
N MET A 261 -3.98 -4.40 16.61
CA MET A 261 -3.89 -5.75 16.04
C MET A 261 -5.11 -6.62 16.37
N GLN A 262 -5.69 -6.49 17.56
CA GLN A 262 -6.93 -7.19 17.91
C GLN A 262 -8.13 -6.71 17.06
N GLU A 263 -8.19 -5.44 16.74
CA GLU A 263 -9.28 -4.84 15.98
C GLU A 263 -9.13 -5.02 14.46
N ARG A 264 -7.91 -5.02 13.94
CA ARG A 264 -7.63 -4.94 12.50
C ARG A 264 -6.73 -6.07 11.96
N GLY A 265 -6.14 -6.88 12.82
CA GLY A 265 -5.15 -7.89 12.45
C GLY A 265 -3.75 -7.32 12.25
N ILE A 266 -2.84 -8.18 11.78
CA ILE A 266 -1.52 -7.79 11.31
C ILE A 266 -1.70 -6.91 10.08
N GLY A 267 -0.93 -5.82 9.97
CA GLY A 267 -0.94 -5.06 8.75
C GLY A 267 -0.63 -3.59 8.86
N PHE A 268 -1.11 -2.88 7.87
CA PHE A 268 -0.84 -1.48 7.64
C PHE A 268 -1.26 -0.61 8.83
N SER A 269 -0.31 0.12 9.41
CA SER A 269 -0.57 0.98 10.57
C SER A 269 -0.51 2.47 10.24
N ASP A 270 0.64 2.95 9.78
CA ASP A 270 0.88 4.36 9.53
C ASP A 270 1.38 4.62 8.11
N LEU A 271 0.97 5.75 7.56
CA LEU A 271 1.43 6.30 6.29
C LEU A 271 2.19 7.59 6.54
N VAL A 272 3.38 7.73 5.98
CA VAL A 272 4.15 8.98 5.98
C VAL A 272 4.22 9.54 4.57
N ILE A 273 3.71 10.74 4.40
CA ILE A 273 3.73 11.49 3.14
C ILE A 273 4.86 12.52 3.21
N ALA A 274 5.76 12.48 2.23
CA ALA A 274 6.81 13.48 2.07
C ALA A 274 6.22 14.82 1.66
N ILE A 275 6.65 15.89 2.31
CA ILE A 275 6.30 17.26 1.94
C ILE A 275 7.55 18.09 1.66
N LYS A 276 7.41 19.15 0.85
CA LYS A 276 8.47 20.14 0.67
C LYS A 276 8.75 20.85 1.99
N SER A 277 10.02 21.16 2.25
CA SER A 277 10.39 21.94 3.44
C SER A 277 9.99 23.41 3.24
N ASP A 278 9.28 23.97 4.22
CA ASP A 278 8.92 25.39 4.26
C ASP A 278 10.08 26.29 4.75
N GLY A 279 11.29 25.76 4.85
CA GLY A 279 12.48 26.48 5.33
C GLY A 279 13.07 25.94 6.64
N PRO A 280 14.15 26.54 7.13
CA PRO A 280 14.82 26.10 8.35
C PRO A 280 13.96 26.37 9.58
N GLY A 281 13.56 25.30 10.31
CA GLY A 281 12.85 25.38 11.59
C GLY A 281 11.41 24.87 11.60
N GLY A 282 10.87 24.40 10.46
CA GLY A 282 9.55 23.76 10.40
C GLY A 282 9.47 22.44 11.17
N GLU A 283 8.28 22.07 11.61
CA GLU A 283 8.02 20.79 12.26
C GLU A 283 8.36 19.66 11.30
N LYS A 284 9.28 18.79 11.70
CA LYS A 284 9.81 17.74 10.79
C LYS A 284 8.78 16.67 10.46
N ARG A 285 7.85 16.36 11.40
CA ARG A 285 6.82 15.35 11.24
C ARG A 285 5.60 15.74 12.07
N ARG A 286 4.41 15.72 11.47
CA ARG A 286 3.13 15.96 12.15
C ARG A 286 2.03 15.06 11.60
N PRO A 287 1.06 14.61 12.44
CA PRO A 287 -0.11 13.89 11.94
C PRO A 287 -1.05 14.86 11.20
N LEU A 288 -1.87 14.35 10.29
CA LEU A 288 -2.91 15.14 9.62
C LEU A 288 -4.04 15.53 10.56
N GLY A 289 -4.26 14.77 11.61
CA GLY A 289 -5.27 15.04 12.63
C GLY A 289 -4.99 14.30 13.92
N SER A 290 -5.80 14.53 14.94
CA SER A 290 -5.61 13.97 16.27
C SER A 290 -6.41 12.68 16.53
N THR A 291 -7.41 12.38 15.71
CA THR A 291 -8.31 11.24 15.88
C THR A 291 -8.71 10.66 14.52
N GLY A 292 -9.26 9.45 14.53
CA GLY A 292 -9.77 8.83 13.30
C GLY A 292 -8.67 8.39 12.33
N ILE A 293 -9.04 8.31 11.06
CA ILE A 293 -8.16 7.86 9.97
C ILE A 293 -6.98 8.81 9.79
N GLU A 294 -7.21 10.10 9.90
CA GLU A 294 -6.22 11.16 9.73
C GLU A 294 -5.09 11.10 10.77
N SER A 295 -5.31 10.49 11.92
CA SER A 295 -4.28 10.31 12.95
C SER A 295 -3.22 9.26 12.58
N THR A 296 -3.48 8.46 11.55
CA THR A 296 -2.55 7.43 11.04
C THR A 296 -1.79 7.90 9.80
N ILE A 297 -2.04 9.14 9.34
CA ILE A 297 -1.37 9.75 8.19
C ILE A 297 -0.52 10.92 8.67
N TRP A 298 0.76 10.87 8.37
CA TRP A 298 1.76 11.82 8.81
C TRP A 298 2.32 12.60 7.62
N LEU A 299 2.54 13.89 7.82
CA LEU A 299 3.32 14.72 6.91
C LEU A 299 4.74 14.88 7.46
N GLU A 300 5.74 14.59 6.63
CA GLU A 300 7.14 14.71 7.03
C GLU A 300 7.94 15.47 5.96
N THR A 301 8.73 16.46 6.42
CA THR A 301 9.61 17.20 5.52
C THR A 301 10.68 16.29 4.95
N SER A 302 10.73 16.17 3.61
CA SER A 302 11.81 15.43 2.94
C SER A 302 13.15 16.08 3.28
N LYS A 303 14.15 15.27 3.68
CA LYS A 303 15.53 15.72 3.75
C LYS A 303 15.94 16.04 2.29
N GLY A 304 16.11 17.33 1.99
CA GLY A 304 16.65 17.70 0.68
C GLY A 304 17.92 16.92 0.43
N ASN A 305 18.02 16.30 -0.74
CA ASN A 305 19.29 15.76 -1.20
C ASN A 305 20.28 16.95 -1.24
N GLN A 306 21.21 16.98 -0.28
CA GLN A 306 22.39 17.86 -0.34
C GLN A 306 23.37 17.31 -1.34
#